data_9d50921f0e1507a90bc1f36ba66371da
#
_entry.id   9d50921f0e1507a90bc1f36ba66371da
#
_cell.length_a   1.000
_cell.length_b   1.000
_cell.length_c   1.000
_cell.angle_alpha   90.00
_cell.angle_beta   90.00
_cell.angle_gamma   90.00
#
_symmetry.space_group_name_H-M   'P 1'
#
loop_
_entity.id
_entity.type
_entity.pdbx_description
1 polymer ?
#
loop_
_entity_poly.entity_id
_entity_poly.type
_entity_poly.pdbx_seq_one_letter_code
_entity_poly.pdbx_strand_id
1 'polypeptide(L)' 'MKYVYLLRSIPYPNQRCVGMTDNLSKRLGKHNSGGSPHTSKFRPWEIIVAIRFKDDSKAAAFEHYLKSGSGKAFANRHLW' A
#
# COMPACT_ATOMS: atom_id res chain seq x y z
N MET A 1 0.35 16.62 0.53
CA MET A 1 -0.65 15.70 1.09
C MET A 1 -0.45 14.33 0.51
N LYS A 2 -0.34 13.31 1.34
CA LYS A 2 -0.02 11.95 0.91
C LYS A 2 -0.99 10.93 1.50
N TYR A 3 -1.17 9.84 0.77
CA TYR A 3 -1.88 8.65 1.24
C TYR A 3 -0.88 7.54 1.50
N VAL A 4 -1.04 6.84 2.62
CA VAL A 4 -0.39 5.55 2.84
C VAL A 4 -1.43 4.49 2.53
N TYR A 5 -1.11 3.57 1.64
CA TYR A 5 -2.05 2.59 1.14
C TYR A 5 -1.53 1.16 1.33
N LEU A 6 -2.47 0.26 1.55
CA LEU A 6 -2.21 -1.17 1.65
C LEU A 6 -2.94 -1.87 0.51
N LEU A 7 -2.17 -2.54 -0.34
CA LEU A 7 -2.70 -3.30 -1.48
C LEU A 7 -2.59 -4.79 -1.20
N ARG A 8 -3.55 -5.54 -1.70
CA ARG A 8 -3.50 -7.00 -1.71
C ARG A 8 -3.79 -7.51 -3.12
N SER A 9 -3.03 -8.50 -3.56
CA SER A 9 -3.30 -9.17 -4.83
C SER A 9 -4.62 -9.92 -4.74
N ILE A 10 -5.48 -9.78 -5.75
CA ILE A 10 -6.73 -10.52 -5.81
C ILE A 10 -6.49 -11.99 -6.08
N PRO A 11 -5.68 -12.38 -7.11
CA PRO A 11 -5.43 -13.80 -7.37
C PRO A 11 -4.51 -14.47 -6.35
N TYR A 12 -3.67 -13.69 -5.65
CA TYR A 12 -2.70 -14.22 -4.69
C TYR A 12 -2.79 -13.45 -3.36
N PRO A 13 -3.82 -13.74 -2.51
CA PRO A 13 -4.10 -12.91 -1.32
C PRO A 13 -2.96 -12.81 -0.30
N ASN A 14 -1.99 -13.70 -0.36
CA ASN A 14 -0.81 -13.62 0.51
C ASN A 14 0.19 -12.57 0.05
N GLN A 15 0.05 -12.06 -1.17
CA GLN A 15 0.91 -11.02 -1.70
C GLN A 15 0.32 -9.66 -1.35
N ARG A 16 1.09 -8.88 -0.61
CA ARG A 16 0.69 -7.58 -0.05
C ARG A 16 1.72 -6.53 -0.37
N CYS A 17 1.29 -5.29 -0.47
CA CYS A 17 2.15 -4.15 -0.77
C CYS A 17 1.71 -2.95 0.06
N VAL A 18 2.68 -2.26 0.66
CA VAL A 18 2.46 -1.01 1.37
C VAL A 18 3.23 0.09 0.65
N GLY A 19 2.59 1.20 0.40
CA GLY A 19 3.24 2.31 -0.27
C GLY A 19 2.64 3.65 0.10
N MET A 20 3.18 4.69 -0.53
CA MET A 20 2.76 6.07 -0.30
C MET A 20 2.62 6.76 -1.64
N THR A 21 1.55 7.54 -1.81
CA THR A 21 1.30 8.27 -3.05
C THR A 21 0.47 9.51 -2.78
N ASP A 22 0.55 10.48 -3.66
CA ASP A 22 -0.35 11.63 -3.67
C ASP A 22 -1.60 11.41 -4.53
N ASN A 23 -1.64 10.30 -5.29
CA ASN A 23 -2.75 9.98 -6.17
C ASN A 23 -3.00 8.47 -6.18
N LEU A 24 -4.01 8.04 -5.42
CA LEU A 24 -4.34 6.61 -5.27
C LEU A 24 -4.76 5.96 -6.58
N SER A 25 -5.63 6.62 -7.35
CA SER A 25 -6.14 6.04 -8.60
C SER A 25 -5.03 5.83 -9.61
N LYS A 26 -4.15 6.80 -9.76
CA LYS A 26 -3.02 6.71 -10.67
C LYS A 26 -2.04 5.62 -10.24
N ARG A 27 -1.76 5.53 -8.95
CA ARG A 27 -0.83 4.52 -8.42
C ARG A 27 -1.40 3.11 -8.57
N LEU A 28 -2.68 2.91 -8.24
CA LEU A 28 -3.34 1.62 -8.41
C LEU A 28 -3.37 1.22 -9.89
N GLY A 29 -3.68 2.15 -10.77
CA GLY A 29 -3.64 1.93 -12.21
C GLY A 29 -2.27 1.48 -12.69
N LYS A 30 -1.20 2.08 -12.17
CA LYS A 30 0.16 1.72 -12.51
C LYS A 30 0.49 0.28 -12.08
N HIS A 31 0.10 -0.12 -10.87
CA HIS A 31 0.29 -1.50 -10.41
C HIS A 31 -0.48 -2.48 -11.29
N ASN A 32 -1.71 -2.16 -11.67
CA ASN A 32 -2.58 -3.04 -12.42
C ASN A 32 -2.29 -3.08 -13.91
N SER A 33 -1.60 -2.07 -14.45
CA SER A 33 -1.19 -2.06 -15.86
C SER A 33 0.14 -2.75 -16.11
N GLY A 34 0.82 -3.22 -15.06
CA GLY A 34 2.13 -3.84 -15.18
C GLY A 34 3.28 -2.86 -15.19
N GLY A 35 3.04 -1.60 -14.78
CA GLY A 35 4.08 -0.56 -14.74
C GLY A 35 5.10 -0.73 -13.63
N SER A 36 4.87 -1.65 -12.69
CA SER A 36 5.81 -1.96 -11.61
C SER A 36 6.23 -3.43 -11.72
N PRO A 37 7.53 -3.71 -11.96
CA PRO A 37 7.99 -5.10 -12.13
C PRO A 37 7.68 -6.03 -10.97
N HIS A 38 7.76 -5.52 -9.73
CA HIS A 38 7.52 -6.34 -8.53
C HIS A 38 6.08 -6.76 -8.37
N THR A 39 5.14 -5.93 -8.82
CA THR A 39 3.71 -6.17 -8.60
C THR A 39 3.00 -6.69 -9.83
N SER A 40 3.62 -6.61 -11.01
CA SER A 40 2.95 -6.97 -12.27
C SER A 40 2.52 -8.43 -12.33
N LYS A 41 3.30 -9.35 -11.74
CA LYS A 41 2.95 -10.79 -11.76
C LYS A 41 1.79 -11.16 -10.87
N PHE A 42 1.41 -10.28 -9.93
CA PHE A 42 0.35 -10.56 -8.95
C PHE A 42 -0.89 -9.71 -9.18
N ARG A 43 -0.96 -9.03 -10.30
CA ARG A 43 -2.12 -8.20 -10.65
C ARG A 43 -3.34 -9.07 -10.97
N PRO A 44 -4.58 -8.54 -10.80
CA PRO A 44 -4.87 -7.19 -10.33
C PRO A 44 -4.77 -7.04 -8.81
N TRP A 45 -4.46 -5.82 -8.40
CA TRP A 45 -4.37 -5.43 -6.99
C TRP A 45 -5.60 -4.66 -6.58
N GLU A 46 -5.97 -4.78 -5.31
CA GLU A 46 -7.04 -3.96 -4.71
C GLU A 46 -6.52 -3.20 -3.51
N ILE A 47 -7.08 -2.03 -3.26
CA ILE A 47 -6.77 -1.24 -2.07
C ILE A 47 -7.61 -1.80 -0.92
N ILE A 48 -6.92 -2.27 0.14
CA ILE A 48 -7.60 -2.74 1.35
C ILE A 48 -7.91 -1.56 2.26
N VAL A 49 -6.94 -0.67 2.43
CA VAL A 49 -7.11 0.54 3.23
C VAL A 49 -6.18 1.62 2.70
N ALA A 50 -6.62 2.87 2.80
CA ALA A 50 -5.79 4.03 2.49
C ALA A 50 -6.01 5.08 3.56
N ILE A 51 -4.93 5.66 4.07
CA ILE A 51 -4.98 6.67 5.11
C ILE A 51 -4.36 7.95 4.56
N ARG A 52 -5.15 9.02 4.58
CA ARG A 52 -4.71 10.32 4.09
C ARG A 52 -4.06 11.12 5.22
N PHE A 53 -2.88 11.65 4.94
CA PHE A 53 -2.15 12.50 5.87
C PHE A 53 -2.05 13.91 5.31
N LYS A 54 -2.38 14.89 6.14
CA LYS A 54 -2.15 16.29 5.79
C LYS A 54 -0.66 16.60 5.77
N ASP A 55 0.09 16.01 6.71
CA ASP A 55 1.52 16.22 6.87
C ASP A 55 2.29 15.10 6.16
N ASP A 56 3.05 15.45 5.12
CA ASP A 56 3.78 14.48 4.31
C ASP A 56 4.86 13.73 5.13
N SER A 57 5.47 14.39 6.11
CA SER A 57 6.48 13.73 6.95
C SER A 57 5.86 12.66 7.86
N LYS A 58 4.64 12.88 8.31
CA LYS A 58 3.92 11.87 9.10
C LYS A 58 3.47 10.70 8.23
N ALA A 59 3.09 10.95 7.00
CA ALA A 59 2.79 9.88 6.05
C ALA A 59 4.01 9.00 5.81
N ALA A 60 5.17 9.62 5.56
CA ALA A 60 6.42 8.89 5.35
C ALA A 60 6.81 8.07 6.58
N ALA A 61 6.67 8.64 7.77
CA ALA A 61 6.97 7.95 9.03
C ALA A 61 6.05 6.74 9.23
N PHE A 62 4.77 6.89 8.93
CA PHE A 62 3.81 5.81 9.08
C PHE A 62 4.05 4.70 8.06
N GLU A 63 4.33 5.05 6.82
CA GLU A 63 4.67 4.06 5.78
C GLU A 63 5.89 3.25 6.18
N HIS A 64 6.92 3.92 6.69
CA HIS A 64 8.13 3.26 7.18
C HIS A 64 7.83 2.36 8.38
N TYR A 65 7.00 2.83 9.32
CA TYR A 65 6.57 2.06 10.49
C TYR A 65 5.87 0.76 10.07
N LEU A 66 4.99 0.81 9.08
CA LEU A 66 4.26 -0.36 8.62
C LEU A 66 5.16 -1.45 8.04
N LYS A 67 6.39 -1.11 7.66
CA LYS A 67 7.38 -2.06 7.16
C LYS A 67 8.24 -2.64 8.27
N SER A 68 8.15 -2.12 9.49
CA SER A 68 8.84 -2.66 10.66
C SER A 68 8.08 -3.85 11.25
N GLY A 69 8.72 -4.61 12.15
CA GLY A 69 8.08 -5.74 12.82
C GLY A 69 6.82 -5.34 13.59
N SER A 70 6.90 -4.28 14.40
CA SER A 70 5.75 -3.81 15.18
C SER A 70 4.67 -3.22 14.29
N GLY A 71 5.03 -2.54 13.21
CA GLY A 71 4.07 -2.02 12.24
C GLY A 71 3.34 -3.12 11.48
N LYS A 72 4.04 -4.20 11.13
CA LYS A 72 3.42 -5.37 10.51
C LYS A 72 2.42 -6.03 11.45
N ALA A 73 2.75 -6.16 12.74
CA ALA A 73 1.84 -6.70 13.73
C ALA A 73 0.60 -5.80 13.89
N PHE A 74 0.80 -4.49 13.92
CA PHE A 74 -0.29 -3.52 13.97
C PHE A 74 -1.22 -3.68 12.75
N ALA A 75 -0.65 -3.73 11.57
CA ALA A 75 -1.42 -3.85 10.33
C ALA A 75 -2.19 -5.17 10.24
N ASN A 76 -1.58 -6.28 10.67
CA ASN A 76 -2.26 -7.57 10.70
C ASN A 76 -3.46 -7.56 11.66
N ARG A 77 -3.36 -6.82 12.75
CA ARG A 77 -4.42 -6.74 13.75
C ARG A 77 -5.54 -5.79 13.34
N HIS A 78 -5.21 -4.68 12.66
CA HIS A 78 -6.15 -3.58 12.50
C HIS A 78 -6.46 -3.20 11.05
N LEU A 79 -5.62 -3.53 10.08
CA LEU A 79 -5.75 -3.00 8.72
C LEU A 79 -6.00 -4.06 7.65
N TRP A 80 -5.33 -5.18 7.72
CA TRP A 80 -5.52 -6.27 6.76
C TRP A 80 -6.75 -7.09 7.13
#